data_ac78ab850c2150e2831aae8cab7d0cca
#
_entry.id   ac78ab850c2150e2831aae8cab7d0cca
#
_cell.length_a   1.000
_cell.length_b   1.000
_cell.length_c   1.000
_cell.angle_alpha   90.00
_cell.angle_beta   90.00
_cell.angle_gamma   90.00
#
_symmetry.space_group_name_H-M   'P 1'
#
loop_
_entity.id
_entity.type
_entity.pdbx_description
1 polymer ?
#
loop_
_entity_poly.entity_id
_entity_poly.type
_entity_poly.pdbx_seq_one_letter_code
_entity_poly.pdbx_strand_id
1 'polypeptide(L)'
;MRNFKQVKEVELLADFVGFIFHQNSKRFVNKTPKLKFAEKVGVFVNPTFQEVQRHITIHSLDAVQLHGQESPELCSFLREKVKVIKVFGVDKKFNFKSTTRYDSFVDFFLFDTKTPLYGGSGRQYDWSVLSNYLGDTPFFLSGGIRPSLVNTIRNFKHSKFRGIDLNSGFEHSPSDKNIDKLKKFIEQ
;
A
#
# COMPACT_ATOMS: atom_id res chain seq x y z
N MET A 1 9.00 6.38 3.15
CA MET A 1 10.21 6.43 4.04
C MET A 1 11.00 7.69 3.75
N ARG A 2 11.65 8.30 4.76
CA ARG A 2 12.45 9.55 4.60
C ARG A 2 13.96 9.29 4.68
N ASN A 3 14.37 8.30 5.46
CA ASN A 3 15.79 7.97 5.66
C ASN A 3 16.29 7.10 4.50
N PHE A 4 17.15 7.64 3.66
CA PHE A 4 17.68 6.94 2.47
C PHE A 4 18.58 5.75 2.80
N LYS A 5 19.25 5.73 3.98
CA LYS A 5 20.00 4.55 4.43
C LYS A 5 19.05 3.39 4.69
N GLN A 6 17.94 3.65 5.42
CA GLN A 6 16.92 2.63 5.67
C GLN A 6 16.23 2.16 4.38
N VAL A 7 16.02 3.06 3.40
CA VAL A 7 15.45 2.67 2.10
C VAL A 7 16.31 1.62 1.40
N LYS A 8 17.64 1.77 1.43
CA LYS A 8 18.58 0.80 0.84
C LYS A 8 18.53 -0.57 1.51
N GLU A 9 18.24 -0.62 2.81
CA GLU A 9 18.07 -1.90 3.50
C GLU A 9 16.70 -2.52 3.21
N VAL A 10 15.64 -1.71 3.17
CA VAL A 10 14.27 -2.18 2.90
C VAL A 10 14.10 -2.66 1.47
N GLU A 11 14.75 -2.03 0.47
CA GLU A 11 14.65 -2.48 -0.92
C GLU A 11 15.19 -3.89 -1.17
N LEU A 12 15.97 -4.45 -0.24
CA LEU A 12 16.45 -5.84 -0.29
C LEU A 12 15.46 -6.83 0.36
N LEU A 13 14.42 -6.33 1.01
CA LEU A 13 13.47 -7.11 1.80
C LEU A 13 12.05 -7.08 1.21
N ALA A 14 11.78 -6.21 0.25
CA ALA A 14 10.43 -5.93 -0.24
C ALA A 14 10.42 -5.78 -1.76
N ASP A 15 9.34 -6.26 -2.40
CA ASP A 15 9.12 -6.07 -3.83
C ASP A 15 8.71 -4.63 -4.17
N PHE A 16 8.05 -3.93 -3.22
CA PHE A 16 7.58 -2.56 -3.35
C PHE A 16 8.04 -1.69 -2.20
N VAL A 17 8.48 -0.46 -2.49
CA VAL A 17 8.81 0.55 -1.47
C VAL A 17 7.97 1.80 -1.68
N GLY A 18 7.09 2.11 -0.71
CA GLY A 18 6.15 3.23 -0.76
C GLY A 18 6.73 4.56 -0.29
N PHE A 19 6.46 5.63 -1.05
CA PHE A 19 6.79 7.03 -0.76
C PHE A 19 5.52 7.87 -0.76
N ILE A 20 5.18 8.49 0.37
CA ILE A 20 3.91 9.19 0.56
C ILE A 20 4.05 10.65 0.14
N PHE A 21 3.29 11.06 -0.89
CA PHE A 21 3.24 12.42 -1.40
C PHE A 21 2.05 13.24 -0.88
N HIS A 22 1.27 12.71 0.05
CA HIS A 22 0.20 13.45 0.71
C HIS A 22 0.79 14.36 1.80
N GLN A 23 0.70 15.70 1.62
CA GLN A 23 1.36 16.71 2.46
C GLN A 23 0.96 16.66 3.93
N ASN A 24 -0.29 16.30 4.24
CA ASN A 24 -0.78 16.20 5.61
C ASN A 24 -0.31 14.92 6.34
N SER A 25 0.39 14.02 5.65
CA SER A 25 0.93 12.81 6.26
C SER A 25 2.17 13.11 7.10
N LYS A 26 2.24 12.55 8.31
CA LYS A 26 3.47 12.53 9.12
C LYS A 26 4.64 11.83 8.40
N ARG A 27 4.36 11.09 7.31
CA ARG A 27 5.33 10.34 6.49
C ARG A 27 5.55 10.97 5.12
N PHE A 28 5.10 12.20 4.90
CA PHE A 28 5.27 12.93 3.64
C PHE A 28 6.75 13.00 3.23
N VAL A 29 7.02 12.83 1.94
CA VAL A 29 8.33 13.01 1.33
C VAL A 29 8.23 13.93 0.11
N ASN A 30 9.28 14.69 -0.14
CA ASN A 30 9.43 15.53 -1.33
C ASN A 30 10.54 15.03 -2.26
N LYS A 31 11.32 14.04 -1.85
CA LYS A 31 12.39 13.42 -2.65
C LYS A 31 12.39 11.91 -2.41
N THR A 32 12.79 11.16 -3.43
CA THR A 32 12.97 9.71 -3.36
C THR A 32 14.34 9.31 -3.88
N PRO A 33 14.99 8.30 -3.33
CA PRO A 33 16.22 7.75 -3.88
C PRO A 33 15.95 6.92 -5.14
N LYS A 34 16.98 6.59 -5.89
CA LYS A 34 16.92 5.51 -6.87
C LYS A 34 16.89 4.17 -6.14
N LEU A 35 16.01 3.28 -6.56
CA LEU A 35 15.96 1.88 -6.12
C LEU A 35 16.58 0.99 -7.20
N LYS A 36 17.10 -0.17 -6.80
CA LYS A 36 17.72 -1.16 -7.70
C LYS A 36 16.99 -2.50 -7.68
N PHE A 37 16.38 -2.85 -6.55
CA PHE A 37 15.86 -4.21 -6.29
C PHE A 37 14.36 -4.22 -6.03
N ALA A 38 13.75 -3.08 -5.70
CA ALA A 38 12.34 -2.97 -5.44
C ALA A 38 11.68 -1.94 -6.36
N GLU A 39 10.39 -2.12 -6.64
CA GLU A 39 9.58 -1.15 -7.37
C GLU A 39 9.22 0.04 -6.47
N LYS A 40 9.31 1.23 -7.04
CA LYS A 40 9.03 2.48 -6.35
C LYS A 40 7.55 2.84 -6.47
N VAL A 41 6.86 2.90 -5.35
CA VAL A 41 5.43 3.23 -5.28
C VAL A 41 5.22 4.65 -4.77
N GLY A 42 4.55 5.50 -5.55
CA GLY A 42 4.05 6.79 -5.07
C GLY A 42 2.68 6.64 -4.41
N VAL A 43 2.53 7.10 -3.16
CA VAL A 43 1.26 7.03 -2.43
C VAL A 43 0.59 8.39 -2.40
N PHE A 44 -0.66 8.46 -2.88
CA PHE A 44 -1.44 9.67 -3.04
C PHE A 44 -2.81 9.56 -2.38
N VAL A 45 -3.40 10.70 -2.03
CA VAL A 45 -4.77 10.80 -1.49
C VAL A 45 -5.50 11.91 -2.26
N ASN A 46 -6.49 11.54 -3.05
CA ASN A 46 -7.30 12.42 -3.89
C ASN A 46 -6.46 13.37 -4.79
N PRO A 47 -5.44 12.88 -5.49
CA PRO A 47 -4.63 13.70 -6.38
C PRO A 47 -5.38 14.02 -7.67
N THR A 48 -4.93 15.07 -8.37
CA THR A 48 -5.25 15.27 -9.79
C THR A 48 -4.39 14.34 -10.66
N PHE A 49 -4.84 14.08 -11.89
CA PHE A 49 -4.05 13.30 -12.87
C PHE A 49 -2.70 13.97 -13.14
N GLN A 50 -2.68 15.30 -13.32
CA GLN A 50 -1.46 16.08 -13.60
C GLN A 50 -0.45 15.99 -12.44
N GLU A 51 -0.95 16.01 -11.20
CA GLU A 51 -0.10 15.84 -10.01
C GLU A 51 0.58 14.48 -10.02
N VAL A 52 -0.18 13.38 -10.21
CA VAL A 52 0.39 12.04 -10.25
C VAL A 52 1.37 11.89 -11.42
N GLN A 53 1.00 12.36 -12.62
CA GLN A 53 1.86 12.30 -13.81
C GLN A 53 3.20 13.00 -13.59
N ARG A 54 3.18 14.19 -12.97
CA ARG A 54 4.39 14.93 -12.61
C ARG A 54 5.27 14.12 -11.65
N HIS A 55 4.69 13.49 -10.63
CA HIS A 55 5.44 12.69 -9.66
C HIS A 55 6.01 11.41 -10.30
N ILE A 56 5.27 10.75 -11.21
CA ILE A 56 5.77 9.60 -11.97
C ILE A 56 7.07 9.98 -12.69
N THR A 57 7.07 11.10 -13.39
CA THR A 57 8.24 11.56 -14.15
C THR A 57 9.41 11.98 -13.23
N ILE A 58 9.15 12.86 -12.24
CA ILE A 58 10.21 13.41 -11.38
C ILE A 58 10.87 12.35 -10.52
N HIS A 59 10.09 11.39 -10.02
CA HIS A 59 10.57 10.39 -9.08
C HIS A 59 10.83 9.03 -9.73
N SER A 60 10.55 8.85 -11.03
CA SER A 60 10.62 7.59 -11.77
C SER A 60 9.87 6.50 -11.00
N LEU A 61 8.55 6.70 -10.82
CA LEU A 61 7.69 5.76 -10.11
C LEU A 61 7.34 4.58 -11.02
N ASP A 62 7.41 3.37 -10.48
CA ASP A 62 7.02 2.12 -11.14
C ASP A 62 5.53 1.81 -10.91
N ALA A 63 5.00 2.28 -9.78
CA ALA A 63 3.60 2.12 -9.41
C ALA A 63 3.06 3.34 -8.66
N VAL A 64 1.73 3.48 -8.65
CA VAL A 64 1.01 4.46 -7.85
C VAL A 64 -0.01 3.76 -6.96
N GLN A 65 -0.09 4.19 -5.70
CA GLN A 65 -1.09 3.75 -4.74
C GLN A 65 -2.07 4.89 -4.48
N LEU A 66 -3.33 4.67 -4.82
CA LEU A 66 -4.42 5.64 -4.70
C LEU A 66 -5.22 5.34 -3.43
N HIS A 67 -5.01 6.15 -2.40
CA HIS A 67 -5.47 5.89 -1.02
C HIS A 67 -6.67 6.76 -0.61
N GLY A 68 -7.31 7.44 -1.55
CA GLY A 68 -8.46 8.32 -1.35
C GLY A 68 -9.74 7.80 -2.02
N GLN A 69 -10.52 8.72 -2.58
CA GLN A 69 -11.78 8.47 -3.28
C GLN A 69 -11.63 8.61 -4.81
N GLU A 70 -10.47 8.23 -5.32
CA GLU A 70 -10.14 8.34 -6.76
C GLU A 70 -11.10 7.50 -7.61
N SER A 71 -11.49 8.05 -8.77
CA SER A 71 -12.44 7.39 -9.68
C SER A 71 -11.79 6.29 -10.51
N PRO A 72 -12.58 5.35 -11.06
CA PRO A 72 -12.09 4.34 -12.00
C PRO A 72 -11.43 4.95 -13.25
N GLU A 73 -11.92 6.09 -13.73
CA GLU A 73 -11.37 6.79 -14.90
C GLU A 73 -9.95 7.28 -14.62
N LEU A 74 -9.70 7.85 -13.43
CA LEU A 74 -8.34 8.24 -13.04
C LEU A 74 -7.42 7.01 -12.97
N CYS A 75 -7.89 5.88 -12.42
CA CYS A 75 -7.14 4.63 -12.40
C CYS A 75 -6.79 4.16 -13.81
N SER A 76 -7.76 4.20 -14.75
CA SER A 76 -7.59 3.82 -16.14
C SER A 76 -6.48 4.64 -16.83
N PHE A 77 -6.54 5.97 -16.72
CA PHE A 77 -5.52 6.85 -17.31
C PHE A 77 -4.11 6.63 -16.74
N LEU A 78 -4.02 6.31 -15.44
CA LEU A 78 -2.73 6.06 -14.81
C LEU A 78 -2.17 4.68 -15.16
N ARG A 79 -3.03 3.68 -15.35
CA ARG A 79 -2.64 2.31 -15.69
C ARG A 79 -1.94 2.20 -17.04
N GLU A 80 -2.20 3.11 -17.95
CA GLU A 80 -1.47 3.20 -19.24
C GLU A 80 0.01 3.57 -19.06
N LYS A 81 0.41 4.07 -17.88
CA LYS A 81 1.75 4.61 -17.62
C LYS A 81 2.54 3.82 -16.59
N VAL A 82 1.88 3.38 -15.52
CA VAL A 82 2.48 2.68 -14.38
C VAL A 82 1.47 1.71 -13.77
N LYS A 83 1.93 0.78 -12.94
CA LYS A 83 1.03 -0.08 -12.15
C LYS A 83 0.17 0.76 -11.21
N VAL A 84 -1.09 0.38 -11.08
CA VAL A 84 -2.05 1.06 -10.20
C VAL A 84 -2.51 0.14 -9.08
N ILE A 85 -2.36 0.62 -7.84
CA ILE A 85 -2.84 -0.03 -6.61
C ILE A 85 -3.96 0.84 -6.05
N LYS A 86 -5.21 0.35 -6.04
CA LYS A 86 -6.34 1.08 -5.43
C LYS A 86 -6.58 0.59 -4.01
N VAL A 87 -6.60 1.51 -3.06
CA VAL A 87 -6.83 1.21 -1.64
C VAL A 87 -8.31 1.31 -1.31
N PHE A 88 -8.79 0.34 -0.51
CA PHE A 88 -10.11 0.36 0.10
C PHE A 88 -9.98 0.22 1.61
N GLY A 89 -10.64 1.11 2.35
CA GLY A 89 -10.81 0.99 3.79
C GLY A 89 -11.89 -0.03 4.12
N VAL A 90 -11.50 -1.14 4.74
CA VAL A 90 -12.39 -2.29 5.03
C VAL A 90 -12.77 -2.31 6.50
N ASP A 91 -14.05 -2.57 6.76
CA ASP A 91 -14.63 -2.89 8.06
C ASP A 91 -15.59 -4.10 7.92
N LYS A 92 -16.22 -4.52 9.01
CA LYS A 92 -17.17 -5.66 9.01
C LYS A 92 -18.37 -5.49 8.07
N LYS A 93 -18.68 -4.24 7.65
CA LYS A 93 -19.82 -3.90 6.80
C LYS A 93 -19.38 -3.54 5.36
N PHE A 94 -18.11 -3.75 5.01
CA PHE A 94 -17.60 -3.38 3.70
C PHE A 94 -18.29 -4.17 2.58
N ASN A 95 -18.81 -3.45 1.59
CA ASN A 95 -19.44 -4.06 0.41
C ASN A 95 -18.42 -4.27 -0.71
N PHE A 96 -17.92 -5.50 -0.86
CA PHE A 96 -16.95 -5.84 -1.90
C PHE A 96 -17.47 -5.64 -3.33
N LYS A 97 -18.78 -5.59 -3.57
CA LYS A 97 -19.32 -5.22 -4.89
C LYS A 97 -18.88 -3.82 -5.33
N SER A 98 -18.53 -2.93 -4.39
CA SER A 98 -18.02 -1.59 -4.73
C SER A 98 -16.65 -1.62 -5.42
N THR A 99 -15.90 -2.71 -5.34
CA THR A 99 -14.60 -2.85 -5.99
C THR A 99 -14.72 -3.19 -7.48
N THR A 100 -15.83 -3.82 -7.91
CA THR A 100 -15.97 -4.34 -9.29
C THR A 100 -15.81 -3.26 -10.36
N ARG A 101 -16.20 -2.03 -10.06
CA ARG A 101 -16.04 -0.89 -11.00
C ARG A 101 -14.58 -0.51 -11.26
N TYR A 102 -13.60 -1.08 -10.51
CA TYR A 102 -12.16 -0.84 -10.67
C TYR A 102 -11.41 -2.02 -11.29
N ASP A 103 -12.01 -3.21 -11.37
CA ASP A 103 -11.30 -4.46 -11.71
C ASP A 103 -10.48 -4.37 -13.01
N SER A 104 -11.01 -3.69 -14.05
CA SER A 104 -10.30 -3.54 -15.33
C SER A 104 -9.30 -2.39 -15.37
N PHE A 105 -9.23 -1.57 -14.33
CA PHE A 105 -8.49 -0.31 -14.32
C PHE A 105 -7.34 -0.26 -13.31
N VAL A 106 -7.11 -1.36 -12.58
CA VAL A 106 -6.03 -1.45 -11.60
C VAL A 106 -5.30 -2.79 -11.73
N ASP A 107 -4.09 -2.85 -11.22
CA ASP A 107 -3.29 -4.08 -11.18
C ASP A 107 -3.47 -4.81 -9.86
N PHE A 108 -3.69 -4.04 -8.79
CA PHE A 108 -3.90 -4.59 -7.44
C PHE A 108 -4.91 -3.76 -6.66
N PHE A 109 -5.62 -4.41 -5.76
CA PHE A 109 -6.24 -3.76 -4.62
C PHE A 109 -5.31 -3.79 -3.41
N LEU A 110 -5.53 -2.87 -2.48
CA LEU A 110 -4.97 -2.93 -1.14
C LEU A 110 -6.12 -2.77 -0.15
N PHE A 111 -6.36 -3.78 0.67
CA PHE A 111 -7.39 -3.74 1.71
C PHE A 111 -6.77 -3.30 3.04
N ASP A 112 -7.02 -2.05 3.42
CA ASP A 112 -6.55 -1.44 4.66
C ASP A 112 -7.68 -1.34 5.69
N THR A 113 -7.35 -1.12 6.95
CA THR A 113 -8.35 -0.86 8.00
C THR A 113 -9.05 0.47 7.73
N LYS A 114 -10.38 0.44 7.71
CA LYS A 114 -11.19 1.66 7.61
C LYS A 114 -10.97 2.55 8.83
N THR A 115 -10.56 3.77 8.58
CA THR A 115 -10.31 4.78 9.61
C THR A 115 -10.87 6.13 9.17
N PRO A 116 -11.26 7.02 10.11
CA PRO A 116 -11.69 8.38 9.77
C PRO A 116 -10.62 9.21 9.07
N LEU A 117 -9.34 8.90 9.33
CA LEU A 117 -8.17 9.52 8.72
C LEU A 117 -7.50 8.50 7.80
N TYR A 118 -7.08 8.91 6.62
CA TYR A 118 -6.41 8.06 5.63
C TYR A 118 -5.11 7.48 6.19
N GLY A 119 -5.12 6.17 6.49
CA GLY A 119 -3.96 5.37 6.85
C GLY A 119 -3.39 5.54 8.28
N GLY A 120 -2.58 4.60 8.69
CA GLY A 120 -1.67 4.71 9.84
C GLY A 120 -2.29 4.65 11.24
N SER A 121 -3.52 4.18 11.41
CA SER A 121 -4.17 4.06 12.72
C SER A 121 -3.58 2.98 13.64
N GLY A 122 -2.83 2.02 13.09
CA GLY A 122 -2.35 0.84 13.81
C GLY A 122 -3.45 -0.14 14.25
N ARG A 123 -4.72 0.14 13.90
CA ARG A 123 -5.85 -0.75 14.18
C ARG A 123 -5.93 -1.83 13.10
N GLN A 124 -6.41 -3.00 13.52
CA GLN A 124 -6.66 -4.15 12.64
C GLN A 124 -8.16 -4.35 12.51
N TYR A 125 -8.63 -4.67 11.29
CA TYR A 125 -9.96 -5.23 11.10
C TYR A 125 -9.91 -6.77 11.08
N ASP A 126 -11.04 -7.40 11.21
CA ASP A 126 -11.14 -8.85 11.11
C ASP A 126 -10.96 -9.30 9.65
N TRP A 127 -9.81 -9.89 9.34
CA TRP A 127 -9.46 -10.32 7.97
C TRP A 127 -10.34 -11.45 7.44
N SER A 128 -11.12 -12.12 8.29
CA SER A 128 -12.07 -13.13 7.85
C SER A 128 -13.12 -12.57 6.87
N VAL A 129 -13.41 -11.25 6.94
CA VAL A 129 -14.34 -10.60 6.00
C VAL A 129 -13.86 -10.65 4.56
N LEU A 130 -12.56 -10.83 4.31
CA LEU A 130 -11.99 -10.96 2.97
C LEU A 130 -12.43 -12.23 2.25
N SER A 131 -12.95 -13.25 2.96
CA SER A 131 -13.59 -14.41 2.32
C SER A 131 -14.79 -14.02 1.45
N ASN A 132 -15.38 -12.85 1.68
CA ASN A 132 -16.47 -12.30 0.87
C ASN A 132 -15.99 -11.58 -0.40
N TYR A 133 -14.68 -11.41 -0.58
CA TYR A 133 -14.13 -10.87 -1.82
C TYR A 133 -14.08 -11.98 -2.88
N LEU A 134 -14.93 -11.85 -3.89
CA LEU A 134 -15.07 -12.81 -4.99
C LEU A 134 -14.56 -12.24 -6.33
N GLY A 135 -13.90 -11.08 -6.31
CA GLY A 135 -13.36 -10.45 -7.51
C GLY A 135 -12.08 -11.12 -8.01
N ASP A 136 -11.68 -10.75 -9.23
CA ASP A 136 -10.49 -11.32 -9.89
C ASP A 136 -9.22 -10.52 -9.68
N THR A 137 -9.32 -9.26 -9.31
CA THR A 137 -8.16 -8.40 -9.05
C THR A 137 -7.36 -8.92 -7.85
N PRO A 138 -6.07 -9.18 -8.00
CA PRO A 138 -5.21 -9.60 -6.88
C PRO A 138 -5.09 -8.48 -5.85
N PHE A 139 -4.83 -8.83 -4.58
CA PHE A 139 -4.77 -7.83 -3.52
C PHE A 139 -3.64 -8.02 -2.52
N PHE A 140 -3.25 -6.90 -1.92
CA PHE A 140 -2.41 -6.81 -0.74
C PHE A 140 -3.25 -6.59 0.51
N LEU A 141 -2.82 -7.21 1.63
CA LEU A 141 -3.40 -7.01 2.93
C LEU A 141 -2.64 -5.93 3.69
N SER A 142 -3.36 -4.96 4.25
CA SER A 142 -2.82 -3.90 5.09
C SER A 142 -3.64 -3.72 6.36
N GLY A 143 -3.27 -2.77 7.20
CA GLY A 143 -4.00 -2.38 8.40
C GLY A 143 -3.58 -3.10 9.67
N GLY A 144 -2.80 -2.42 10.51
CA GLY A 144 -2.43 -2.86 11.83
C GLY A 144 -1.53 -4.10 11.88
N ILE A 145 -0.86 -4.46 10.79
CA ILE A 145 0.08 -5.58 10.75
C ILE A 145 1.26 -5.28 11.68
N ARG A 146 1.58 -6.27 12.54
CA ARG A 146 2.65 -6.22 13.54
C ARG A 146 3.26 -7.60 13.73
N PRO A 147 4.45 -7.72 14.34
CA PRO A 147 5.16 -9.00 14.48
C PRO A 147 4.34 -10.14 15.09
N SER A 148 3.46 -9.84 16.05
CA SER A 148 2.60 -10.86 16.68
C SER A 148 1.59 -11.52 15.73
N LEU A 149 1.43 -11.01 14.51
CA LEU A 149 0.46 -11.51 13.51
C LEU A 149 1.09 -12.45 12.48
N VAL A 150 2.37 -12.80 12.61
CA VAL A 150 3.07 -13.64 11.63
C VAL A 150 2.32 -14.95 11.35
N ASN A 151 1.90 -15.67 12.40
CA ASN A 151 1.18 -16.93 12.25
C ASN A 151 -0.21 -16.74 11.62
N THR A 152 -0.90 -15.65 11.95
CA THR A 152 -2.19 -15.29 11.34
C THR A 152 -2.05 -15.05 9.85
N ILE A 153 -1.00 -14.33 9.43
CA ILE A 153 -0.72 -14.04 8.01
C ILE A 153 -0.32 -15.31 7.26
N ARG A 154 0.53 -16.16 7.84
CA ARG A 154 0.92 -17.44 7.23
C ARG A 154 -0.26 -18.38 6.99
N ASN A 155 -1.21 -18.36 7.91
CA ASN A 155 -2.42 -19.17 7.83
C ASN A 155 -3.53 -18.52 7.00
N PHE A 156 -3.36 -17.24 6.60
CA PHE A 156 -4.33 -16.55 5.76
C PHE A 156 -4.35 -17.15 4.36
N LYS A 157 -5.51 -17.63 3.92
CA LYS A 157 -5.69 -18.28 2.61
C LYS A 157 -6.74 -17.55 1.80
N HIS A 158 -6.34 -17.05 0.64
CA HIS A 158 -7.24 -16.51 -0.37
C HIS A 158 -6.56 -16.58 -1.74
N SER A 159 -7.26 -17.01 -2.79
CA SER A 159 -6.69 -17.23 -4.14
C SER A 159 -6.10 -15.97 -4.78
N LYS A 160 -6.61 -14.79 -4.41
CA LYS A 160 -6.18 -13.49 -4.92
C LYS A 160 -5.19 -12.76 -3.99
N PHE A 161 -4.86 -13.32 -2.85
CA PHE A 161 -3.86 -12.74 -1.95
C PHE A 161 -2.46 -12.81 -2.56
N ARG A 162 -1.73 -11.69 -2.54
CA ARG A 162 -0.39 -11.57 -3.15
C ARG A 162 0.68 -11.11 -2.17
N GLY A 163 0.32 -10.57 -1.02
CA GLY A 163 1.28 -10.10 -0.05
C GLY A 163 0.69 -9.10 0.93
N ILE A 164 1.57 -8.49 1.68
CA ILE A 164 1.23 -7.60 2.79
C ILE A 164 1.88 -6.23 2.64
N ASP A 165 1.22 -5.19 3.15
CA ASP A 165 1.78 -3.85 3.32
C ASP A 165 2.15 -3.60 4.77
N LEU A 166 3.44 -3.36 5.03
CA LEU A 166 4.01 -3.17 6.36
C LEU A 166 4.36 -1.69 6.59
N ASN A 167 3.70 -1.05 7.55
CA ASN A 167 3.97 0.35 7.83
C ASN A 167 4.16 0.61 9.34
N SER A 168 3.16 1.14 10.04
CA SER A 168 3.28 1.66 11.43
C SER A 168 3.72 0.62 12.46
N GLY A 169 3.33 -0.65 12.30
CA GLY A 169 3.72 -1.75 13.19
C GLY A 169 5.23 -2.06 13.19
N PHE A 170 5.95 -1.53 12.20
CA PHE A 170 7.38 -1.74 11.97
C PHE A 170 8.18 -0.42 11.98
N GLU A 171 7.73 0.55 12.75
CA GLU A 171 8.39 1.83 12.94
C GLU A 171 8.73 2.06 14.41
N HIS A 172 9.82 2.79 14.68
CA HIS A 172 10.10 3.42 15.97
C HIS A 172 9.25 4.68 16.13
N SER A 173 9.18 5.47 15.07
CA SER A 173 8.35 6.66 14.92
C SER A 173 7.94 6.85 13.45
N PRO A 174 6.98 7.70 13.11
CA PRO A 174 6.56 7.89 11.72
C PRO A 174 7.74 8.19 10.77
N SER A 175 7.92 7.34 9.75
CA SER A 175 9.02 7.32 8.77
C SER A 175 10.36 6.78 9.26
N ASP A 176 10.48 6.34 10.50
CA ASP A 176 11.68 5.71 11.05
C ASP A 176 11.44 4.20 11.21
N LYS A 177 11.85 3.41 10.22
CA LYS A 177 11.62 1.97 10.19
C LYS A 177 12.54 1.22 11.16
N ASN A 178 11.97 0.28 11.90
CA ASN A 178 12.72 -0.70 12.67
C ASN A 178 13.13 -1.85 11.74
N ILE A 179 14.34 -1.74 11.19
CA ILE A 179 14.85 -2.69 10.18
C ILE A 179 14.98 -4.10 10.75
N ASP A 180 15.47 -4.23 11.97
CA ASP A 180 15.65 -5.54 12.62
C ASP A 180 14.30 -6.25 12.82
N LYS A 181 13.27 -5.46 13.20
CA LYS A 181 11.92 -5.97 13.33
C LYS A 181 11.34 -6.44 11.99
N LEU A 182 11.63 -5.71 10.90
CA LEU A 182 11.23 -6.10 9.54
C LEU A 182 11.93 -7.40 9.12
N LYS A 183 13.26 -7.46 9.24
CA LYS A 183 14.05 -8.67 8.90
C LYS A 183 13.52 -9.90 9.64
N LYS A 184 13.44 -9.83 10.97
CA LYS A 184 12.92 -10.93 11.79
C LYS A 184 11.52 -11.40 11.39
N PHE A 185 10.67 -10.49 10.94
CA PHE A 185 9.31 -10.83 10.53
C PHE A 185 9.25 -11.50 9.14
N ILE A 186 10.10 -11.07 8.21
CA ILE A 186 10.13 -11.60 6.85
C ILE A 186 10.83 -12.97 6.80
N GLU A 187 11.83 -13.20 7.65
CA GLU A 187 12.58 -14.46 7.76
C GLU A 187 11.79 -15.58 8.44
N GLN A 188 10.72 -15.26 9.14
CA GLN A 188 9.81 -16.24 9.77
C GLN A 188 8.83 -16.83 8.79
#